data_02a1203ce7413bd64af2a64f5c0f2b90
#
_entry.id   02a1203ce7413bd64af2a64f5c0f2b90
#
_cell.length_a   1.000
_cell.length_b   1.000
_cell.length_c   1.000
_cell.angle_alpha   90.00
_cell.angle_beta   90.00
_cell.angle_gamma   90.00
#
_symmetry.space_group_name_H-M   'P 1'
#
loop_
_entity.id
_entity.type
_entity.pdbx_description
1 polymer ?
#
loop_
_entity_poly.entity_id
_entity_poly.type
_entity_poly.pdbx_seq_one_letter_code
_entity_poly.pdbx_strand_id
1 'polypeptide(L)'
;MPAPNLLAELVNARDGLVRDRTALKNRDKNLTIALLKRQCRQRLDQIARHIAALDDQIAAIIAADKNLARRHQILTSINSLGTLTANQLIATMPELGSLDNKQAASLAGLDPVARQSGQWKGKAFIRGGRVNVRQALYMPALVAARFNPDLKTKYQQLISAGKPAKLAITAVMRKLVVTANALLKADRLWVNSLP
;
A
#
# COMPACT_ATOMS: atom_id res chain seq x y z
N MET A 1 21.58 -15.18 2.07
CA MET A 1 20.99 -13.83 2.11
C MET A 1 19.90 -13.82 3.16
N PRO A 2 19.74 -12.80 3.98
CA PRO A 2 18.64 -12.75 4.93
C PRO A 2 17.30 -12.68 4.19
N ALA A 3 16.32 -13.49 4.62
CA ALA A 3 15.00 -13.65 4.03
C ALA A 3 14.23 -12.32 3.70
N PRO A 4 14.38 -11.22 4.48
CA PRO A 4 13.74 -9.96 4.17
C PRO A 4 14.17 -9.33 2.83
N ASN A 5 15.40 -9.60 2.40
CA ASN A 5 15.91 -9.03 1.14
C ASN A 5 15.31 -9.77 -0.08
N LEU A 6 15.14 -11.08 0.00
CA LEU A 6 14.54 -11.90 -1.06
C LEU A 6 13.06 -11.53 -1.29
N LEU A 7 12.28 -11.38 -0.23
CA LEU A 7 10.88 -10.97 -0.32
C LEU A 7 10.74 -9.59 -0.95
N ALA A 8 11.59 -8.63 -0.57
CA ALA A 8 11.56 -7.29 -1.13
C ALA A 8 11.91 -7.28 -2.63
N GLU A 9 12.85 -8.13 -3.05
CA GLU A 9 13.23 -8.29 -4.45
C GLU A 9 12.04 -8.81 -5.29
N LEU A 10 11.37 -9.87 -4.83
CA LEU A 10 10.20 -10.45 -5.51
C LEU A 10 9.04 -9.45 -5.60
N VAL A 11 8.73 -8.76 -4.51
CA VAL A 11 7.66 -7.76 -4.48
C VAL A 11 7.97 -6.58 -5.42
N ASN A 12 9.21 -6.11 -5.46
CA ASN A 12 9.64 -5.04 -6.36
C ASN A 12 9.59 -5.48 -7.84
N ALA A 13 10.03 -6.72 -8.13
CA ALA A 13 9.93 -7.29 -9.49
C ALA A 13 8.47 -7.40 -9.95
N ARG A 14 7.59 -7.87 -9.07
CA ARG A 14 6.15 -7.93 -9.33
C ARG A 14 5.56 -6.54 -9.65
N ASP A 15 5.90 -5.54 -8.85
CA ASP A 15 5.46 -4.15 -9.08
C ASP A 15 5.97 -3.60 -10.41
N GLY A 16 7.18 -3.96 -10.82
CA GLY A 16 7.72 -3.66 -12.14
C GLY A 16 6.83 -4.22 -13.25
N LEU A 17 6.52 -5.52 -13.19
CA LEU A 17 5.66 -6.19 -14.17
C LEU A 17 4.23 -5.61 -14.20
N VAL A 18 3.68 -5.16 -13.07
CA VAL A 18 2.37 -4.48 -13.04
C VAL A 18 2.42 -3.14 -13.76
N ARG A 19 3.52 -2.38 -13.63
CA ARG A 19 3.72 -1.13 -14.39
C ARG A 19 3.84 -1.41 -15.88
N ASP A 20 4.62 -2.41 -16.28
CA ASP A 20 4.80 -2.81 -17.68
C ASP A 20 3.47 -3.25 -18.31
N ARG A 21 2.69 -4.06 -17.59
CA ARG A 21 1.35 -4.47 -17.99
C ARG A 21 0.44 -3.26 -18.24
N THR A 22 0.48 -2.28 -17.36
CA THR A 22 -0.33 -1.06 -17.48
C THR A 22 0.09 -0.24 -18.69
N ALA A 23 1.39 -0.08 -18.92
CA ALA A 23 1.93 0.62 -20.08
C ALA A 23 1.56 -0.08 -21.41
N LEU A 24 1.65 -1.42 -21.43
CA LEU A 24 1.25 -2.21 -22.61
C LEU A 24 -0.26 -2.12 -22.86
N LYS A 25 -1.11 -2.21 -21.84
CA LYS A 25 -2.56 -2.04 -21.97
C LYS A 25 -2.93 -0.67 -22.51
N ASN A 26 -2.23 0.39 -22.09
CA ASN A 26 -2.47 1.73 -22.63
C ASN A 26 -2.00 1.86 -24.09
N ARG A 27 -0.90 1.22 -24.44
CA ARG A 27 -0.42 1.16 -25.83
C ARG A 27 -1.39 0.40 -26.73
N ASP A 28 -1.92 -0.73 -26.28
CA ASP A 28 -2.84 -1.60 -27.05
C ASP A 28 -4.09 -0.84 -27.54
N LYS A 29 -4.59 0.12 -26.74
CA LYS A 29 -5.75 0.95 -27.10
C LYS A 29 -5.56 1.75 -28.40
N ASN A 30 -4.32 2.12 -28.72
CA ASN A 30 -3.97 2.95 -29.86
C ASN A 30 -3.44 2.15 -31.06
N LEU A 31 -3.29 0.82 -30.94
CA LEU A 31 -2.83 -0.03 -32.02
C LEU A 31 -3.97 -0.29 -33.00
N THR A 32 -3.66 -0.18 -34.31
CA THR A 32 -4.61 -0.51 -35.40
C THR A 32 -4.17 -1.75 -36.16
N ILE A 33 -2.86 -1.99 -36.29
CA ILE A 33 -2.27 -3.07 -37.09
C ILE A 33 -2.43 -4.41 -36.36
N ALA A 34 -3.03 -5.40 -37.03
CA ALA A 34 -3.33 -6.73 -36.44
C ALA A 34 -2.08 -7.45 -35.91
N LEU A 35 -0.95 -7.35 -36.61
CA LEU A 35 0.32 -7.93 -36.16
C LEU A 35 0.74 -7.34 -34.78
N LEU A 36 0.71 -6.01 -34.65
CA LEU A 36 1.11 -5.34 -33.44
C LEU A 36 0.17 -5.66 -32.26
N LYS A 37 -1.14 -5.73 -32.51
CA LYS A 37 -2.13 -6.18 -31.50
C LYS A 37 -1.84 -7.59 -31.03
N ARG A 38 -1.54 -8.52 -31.95
CA ARG A 38 -1.20 -9.90 -31.58
C ARG A 38 0.07 -9.96 -30.71
N GLN A 39 1.12 -9.24 -31.09
CA GLN A 39 2.36 -9.17 -30.31
C GLN A 39 2.13 -8.54 -28.92
N CYS A 40 1.29 -7.50 -28.83
CA CYS A 40 0.94 -6.86 -27.56
C CYS A 40 0.22 -7.86 -26.65
N ARG A 41 -0.76 -8.61 -27.14
CA ARG A 41 -1.47 -9.65 -26.38
C ARG A 41 -0.53 -10.73 -25.89
N GLN A 42 0.35 -11.26 -26.73
CA GLN A 42 1.33 -12.28 -26.33
C GLN A 42 2.22 -11.80 -25.18
N ARG A 43 2.66 -10.54 -25.20
CA ARG A 43 3.44 -9.93 -24.09
C ARG A 43 2.59 -9.77 -22.83
N LEU A 44 1.33 -9.35 -22.95
CA LEU A 44 0.42 -9.24 -21.81
C LEU A 44 0.19 -10.60 -21.13
N ASP A 45 0.02 -11.67 -21.94
CA ASP A 45 -0.14 -13.04 -21.44
C ASP A 45 1.14 -13.54 -20.75
N GLN A 46 2.31 -13.22 -21.29
CA GLN A 46 3.59 -13.53 -20.67
C GLN A 46 3.75 -12.82 -19.32
N ILE A 47 3.48 -11.51 -19.26
CA ILE A 47 3.53 -10.73 -18.03
C ILE A 47 2.55 -11.28 -16.99
N ALA A 48 1.35 -11.70 -17.41
CA ALA A 48 0.37 -12.29 -16.51
C ALA A 48 0.89 -13.58 -15.85
N ARG A 49 1.53 -14.47 -16.63
CA ARG A 49 2.16 -15.69 -16.10
C ARG A 49 3.32 -15.38 -15.14
N HIS A 50 4.17 -14.41 -15.46
CA HIS A 50 5.26 -14.01 -14.59
C HIS A 50 4.77 -13.42 -13.28
N ILE A 51 3.70 -12.58 -13.31
CA ILE A 51 3.10 -12.05 -12.08
C ILE A 51 2.55 -13.18 -11.22
N ALA A 52 1.84 -14.16 -11.81
CA ALA A 52 1.32 -15.30 -11.07
C ALA A 52 2.45 -16.11 -10.40
N ALA A 53 3.52 -16.41 -11.15
CA ALA A 53 4.67 -17.13 -10.59
C ALA A 53 5.35 -16.37 -9.43
N LEU A 54 5.43 -15.03 -9.50
CA LEU A 54 5.96 -14.21 -8.40
C LEU A 54 4.99 -14.21 -7.21
N ASP A 55 3.68 -14.14 -7.44
CA ASP A 55 2.67 -14.20 -6.38
C ASP A 55 2.75 -15.54 -5.62
N ASP A 56 2.94 -16.67 -6.32
CA ASP A 56 3.10 -18.00 -5.73
C ASP A 56 4.39 -18.07 -4.90
N GLN A 57 5.52 -17.55 -5.40
CA GLN A 57 6.79 -17.52 -4.66
C GLN A 57 6.71 -16.63 -3.41
N ILE A 58 6.08 -15.46 -3.50
CA ILE A 58 5.85 -14.56 -2.37
C ILE A 58 5.01 -15.27 -1.30
N ALA A 59 3.93 -15.94 -1.71
CA ALA A 59 3.06 -16.69 -0.80
C ALA A 59 3.81 -17.84 -0.11
N ALA A 60 4.64 -18.59 -0.85
CA ALA A 60 5.45 -19.68 -0.30
C ALA A 60 6.46 -19.18 0.75
N ILE A 61 7.15 -18.06 0.49
CA ILE A 61 8.11 -17.47 1.45
C ILE A 61 7.39 -17.03 2.73
N ILE A 62 6.24 -16.36 2.58
CA ILE A 62 5.46 -15.90 3.74
C ILE A 62 4.94 -17.08 4.54
N ALA A 63 4.46 -18.15 3.90
CA ALA A 63 3.96 -19.34 4.57
C ALA A 63 5.06 -20.15 5.29
N ALA A 64 6.29 -20.16 4.75
CA ALA A 64 7.43 -20.87 5.32
C ALA A 64 7.98 -20.23 6.61
N ASP A 65 7.78 -18.95 6.80
CA ASP A 65 8.25 -18.20 7.98
C ASP A 65 7.08 -17.86 8.91
N LYS A 66 7.06 -18.43 10.11
CA LYS A 66 6.00 -18.24 11.11
C LYS A 66 5.79 -16.76 11.48
N ASN A 67 6.86 -15.96 11.54
CA ASN A 67 6.75 -14.53 11.86
C ASN A 67 6.13 -13.77 10.69
N LEU A 68 6.57 -14.01 9.45
CA LEU A 68 5.99 -13.39 8.26
C LEU A 68 4.52 -13.79 8.10
N ALA A 69 4.17 -15.06 8.29
CA ALA A 69 2.80 -15.56 8.23
C ALA A 69 1.91 -14.86 9.28
N ARG A 70 2.40 -14.72 10.52
CA ARG A 70 1.66 -14.01 11.58
C ARG A 70 1.47 -12.54 11.27
N ARG A 71 2.50 -11.86 10.82
CA ARG A 71 2.43 -10.46 10.38
C ARG A 71 1.43 -10.28 9.22
N HIS A 72 1.46 -11.19 8.25
CA HIS A 72 0.53 -11.19 7.12
C HIS A 72 -0.92 -11.37 7.59
N GLN A 73 -1.17 -12.31 8.50
CA GLN A 73 -2.48 -12.55 9.10
C GLN A 73 -3.02 -11.29 9.82
N ILE A 74 -2.17 -10.62 10.60
CA ILE A 74 -2.55 -9.38 11.31
C ILE A 74 -2.89 -8.27 10.31
N LEU A 75 -2.05 -8.06 9.29
CA LEU A 75 -2.28 -7.00 8.32
C LEU A 75 -3.54 -7.25 7.49
N THR A 76 -3.77 -8.48 7.03
CA THR A 76 -4.96 -8.83 6.23
C THR A 76 -6.24 -8.88 7.06
N SER A 77 -6.17 -8.93 8.39
CA SER A 77 -7.35 -8.79 9.25
C SER A 77 -7.93 -7.37 9.23
N ILE A 78 -7.14 -6.36 8.87
CA ILE A 78 -7.62 -4.97 8.77
C ILE A 78 -8.55 -4.84 7.56
N ASN A 79 -9.81 -4.49 7.80
CA ASN A 79 -10.78 -4.25 6.73
C ASN A 79 -10.24 -3.21 5.75
N SER A 80 -10.03 -3.59 4.51
CA SER A 80 -9.44 -2.86 3.40
C SER A 80 -7.98 -3.17 3.06
N LEU A 81 -7.20 -3.83 3.90
CA LEU A 81 -5.86 -4.28 3.56
C LEU A 81 -5.90 -5.70 2.98
N GLY A 82 -5.81 -5.82 1.66
CA GLY A 82 -5.70 -7.12 1.00
C GLY A 82 -4.26 -7.68 1.01
N THR A 83 -4.13 -8.94 0.59
CA THR A 83 -2.87 -9.69 0.50
C THR A 83 -1.73 -8.89 -0.17
N LEU A 84 -2.00 -8.25 -1.31
CA LEU A 84 -0.96 -7.50 -2.03
C LEU A 84 -0.41 -6.33 -1.21
N THR A 85 -1.27 -5.61 -0.51
CA THR A 85 -0.83 -4.50 0.35
C THR A 85 -0.09 -5.02 1.58
N ALA A 86 -0.54 -6.13 2.17
CA ALA A 86 0.15 -6.78 3.28
C ALA A 86 1.56 -7.23 2.87
N ASN A 87 1.70 -7.90 1.71
CA ASN A 87 2.99 -8.30 1.15
C ASN A 87 3.91 -7.10 0.94
N GLN A 88 3.38 -6.01 0.37
CA GLN A 88 4.13 -4.77 0.17
C GLN A 88 4.61 -4.16 1.49
N LEU A 89 3.75 -4.10 2.51
CA LEU A 89 4.13 -3.56 3.83
C LEU A 89 5.19 -4.44 4.51
N ILE A 90 5.05 -5.76 4.49
CA ILE A 90 6.04 -6.68 5.07
C ILE A 90 7.40 -6.55 4.37
N ALA A 91 7.39 -6.49 3.05
CA ALA A 91 8.60 -6.41 2.24
C ALA A 91 9.33 -5.06 2.36
N THR A 92 8.57 -3.96 2.44
CA THR A 92 9.12 -2.61 2.34
C THR A 92 9.15 -1.83 3.65
N MET A 93 8.48 -2.33 4.70
CA MET A 93 8.50 -1.77 6.06
C MET A 93 8.69 -2.87 7.11
N PRO A 94 9.83 -3.58 7.12
CA PRO A 94 10.09 -4.65 8.11
C PRO A 94 10.06 -4.13 9.56
N GLU A 95 10.35 -2.85 9.78
CA GLU A 95 10.31 -2.18 11.09
C GLU A 95 8.89 -1.95 11.63
N LEU A 96 7.87 -2.13 10.79
CA LEU A 96 6.48 -1.94 11.21
C LEU A 96 6.15 -2.89 12.37
N GLY A 97 5.58 -2.38 13.43
CA GLY A 97 5.38 -3.10 14.70
C GLY A 97 6.39 -2.75 15.79
N SER A 98 7.53 -2.12 15.47
CA SER A 98 8.50 -1.62 16.44
C SER A 98 8.53 -0.08 16.56
N LEU A 99 7.88 0.60 15.62
CA LEU A 99 7.90 2.05 15.51
C LEU A 99 6.90 2.73 16.45
N ASP A 100 7.12 4.02 16.73
CA ASP A 100 6.05 4.87 17.23
C ASP A 100 5.12 5.34 16.07
N ASN A 101 3.98 5.92 16.41
CA ASN A 101 2.97 6.34 15.43
C ASN A 101 3.48 7.41 14.44
N LYS A 102 4.35 8.32 14.91
CA LYS A 102 4.91 9.40 14.09
C LYS A 102 5.98 8.85 13.16
N GLN A 103 6.83 7.95 13.66
CA GLN A 103 7.85 7.27 12.85
C GLN A 103 7.21 6.44 11.74
N ALA A 104 6.16 5.64 12.05
CA ALA A 104 5.46 4.85 11.05
C ALA A 104 4.83 5.73 9.96
N ALA A 105 4.21 6.85 10.32
CA ALA A 105 3.65 7.79 9.37
C ALA A 105 4.73 8.49 8.54
N SER A 106 5.84 8.89 9.15
CA SER A 106 6.97 9.57 8.49
C SER A 106 7.66 8.65 7.48
N LEU A 107 7.96 7.40 7.85
CA LEU A 107 8.55 6.41 6.95
C LEU A 107 7.65 6.09 5.76
N ALA A 108 6.34 6.07 5.94
CA ALA A 108 5.37 5.94 4.85
C ALA A 108 5.24 7.23 4.00
N GLY A 109 5.89 8.33 4.39
CA GLY A 109 5.76 9.63 3.73
C GLY A 109 4.37 10.25 3.87
N LEU A 110 3.68 9.97 4.98
CA LEU A 110 2.31 10.42 5.28
C LEU A 110 2.27 11.42 6.44
N ASP A 111 3.43 11.82 6.95
CA ASP A 111 3.53 12.89 7.96
C ASP A 111 3.55 14.26 7.26
N PRO A 112 2.64 15.18 7.60
CA PRO A 112 2.61 16.51 7.00
C PRO A 112 3.86 17.30 7.37
N VAL A 113 4.57 17.80 6.36
CA VAL A 113 5.70 18.71 6.53
C VAL A 113 5.18 20.14 6.44
N ALA A 114 5.38 20.91 7.48
CA ALA A 114 5.04 22.33 7.50
C ALA A 114 6.00 23.10 6.57
N ARG A 115 5.44 24.00 5.75
CA ARG A 115 6.20 24.91 4.92
C ARG A 115 6.09 26.31 5.54
N GLN A 116 6.99 26.59 6.45
CA GLN A 116 7.00 27.87 7.19
C GLN A 116 8.40 28.49 7.08
N SER A 117 8.44 29.78 6.85
CA SER A 117 9.67 30.57 6.78
C SER A 117 9.36 31.97 7.34
N GLY A 118 9.92 32.26 8.50
CA GLY A 118 9.65 33.51 9.21
C GLY A 118 8.16 33.71 9.50
N GLN A 119 7.60 34.84 9.06
CA GLN A 119 6.17 35.16 9.23
C GLN A 119 5.26 34.43 8.23
N TRP A 120 5.82 33.81 7.17
CA TRP A 120 5.03 33.15 6.16
C TRP A 120 4.60 31.75 6.59
N LYS A 121 3.29 31.49 6.61
CA LYS A 121 2.70 30.19 6.91
C LYS A 121 2.07 29.58 5.65
N GLY A 122 2.80 28.68 5.00
CA GLY A 122 2.29 27.94 3.84
C GLY A 122 1.48 26.69 4.23
N LYS A 123 0.80 26.13 3.24
CA LYS A 123 0.05 24.86 3.41
C LYS A 123 1.03 23.71 3.66
N ALA A 124 0.74 22.87 4.66
CA ALA A 124 1.48 21.63 4.87
C ALA A 124 1.23 20.64 3.71
N PHE A 125 2.24 19.86 3.37
CA PHE A 125 2.19 18.85 2.32
C PHE A 125 2.93 17.59 2.73
N ILE A 126 2.60 16.44 2.13
CA ILE A 126 3.31 15.19 2.35
C ILE A 126 4.53 15.11 1.43
N ARG A 127 5.70 14.73 1.98
CA ARG A 127 6.96 14.59 1.24
C ARG A 127 7.83 13.50 1.85
N GLY A 128 8.73 12.95 1.05
CA GLY A 128 9.71 11.96 1.51
C GLY A 128 9.07 10.60 1.79
N GLY A 129 9.71 9.82 2.64
CA GLY A 129 9.30 8.48 2.98
C GLY A 129 9.35 7.48 1.81
N ARG A 130 8.85 6.27 2.07
CA ARG A 130 8.83 5.18 1.08
C ARG A 130 7.64 5.33 0.13
N VAL A 131 7.92 5.78 -1.08
CA VAL A 131 6.88 6.06 -2.11
C VAL A 131 6.04 4.80 -2.41
N ASN A 132 6.67 3.63 -2.47
CA ASN A 132 5.98 2.36 -2.74
C ASN A 132 4.93 2.04 -1.66
N VAL A 133 5.26 2.28 -0.37
CA VAL A 133 4.32 2.13 0.74
C VAL A 133 3.13 3.08 0.60
N ARG A 134 3.40 4.34 0.31
CA ARG A 134 2.36 5.35 0.12
C ARG A 134 1.43 5.00 -1.04
N GLN A 135 1.99 4.52 -2.16
CA GLN A 135 1.20 4.08 -3.31
C GLN A 135 0.35 2.85 -2.99
N ALA A 136 0.92 1.87 -2.27
CA ALA A 136 0.21 0.66 -1.87
C ALA A 136 -0.97 0.94 -0.91
N LEU A 137 -0.88 1.99 -0.08
CA LEU A 137 -1.94 2.36 0.87
C LEU A 137 -3.08 3.17 0.25
N TYR A 138 -2.93 3.69 -0.97
CA TYR A 138 -3.93 4.58 -1.57
C TYR A 138 -5.27 3.88 -1.86
N MET A 139 -5.25 2.75 -2.56
CA MET A 139 -6.48 1.98 -2.85
C MET A 139 -7.13 1.42 -1.57
N PRO A 140 -6.39 0.81 -0.63
CA PRO A 140 -6.92 0.46 0.68
C PRO A 140 -7.60 1.62 1.40
N ALA A 141 -7.04 2.82 1.34
CA ALA A 141 -7.64 4.00 1.99
C ALA A 141 -8.97 4.40 1.35
N LEU A 142 -9.08 4.30 0.02
CA LEU A 142 -10.36 4.53 -0.69
C LEU A 142 -11.43 3.51 -0.27
N VAL A 143 -11.06 2.24 -0.15
CA VAL A 143 -11.95 1.17 0.31
C VAL A 143 -12.33 1.40 1.77
N ALA A 144 -11.37 1.73 2.63
CA ALA A 144 -11.60 2.00 4.04
C ALA A 144 -12.52 3.19 4.28
N ALA A 145 -12.36 4.26 3.51
CA ALA A 145 -13.24 5.44 3.59
C ALA A 145 -14.71 5.14 3.24
N ARG A 146 -14.99 3.98 2.61
CA ARG A 146 -16.36 3.55 2.28
C ARG A 146 -16.90 2.49 3.22
N PHE A 147 -16.06 1.52 3.59
CA PHE A 147 -16.50 0.26 4.17
C PHE A 147 -15.98 0.00 5.60
N ASN A 148 -14.96 0.72 6.06
CA ASN A 148 -14.49 0.61 7.44
C ASN A 148 -15.17 1.69 8.29
N PRO A 149 -15.99 1.35 9.30
CA PRO A 149 -16.80 2.32 10.06
C PRO A 149 -15.97 3.47 10.65
N ASP A 150 -14.86 3.14 11.31
CA ASP A 150 -14.00 4.13 12.00
C ASP A 150 -13.33 5.09 11.00
N LEU A 151 -12.84 4.54 9.89
CA LEU A 151 -12.12 5.29 8.88
C LEU A 151 -13.06 6.09 7.97
N LYS A 152 -14.28 5.57 7.73
CA LYS A 152 -15.37 6.29 7.08
C LYS A 152 -15.77 7.52 7.87
N THR A 153 -15.99 7.37 9.17
CA THR A 153 -16.32 8.49 10.07
C THR A 153 -15.22 9.55 10.02
N LYS A 154 -13.94 9.14 10.10
CA LYS A 154 -12.81 10.07 10.00
C LYS A 154 -12.77 10.80 8.66
N TYR A 155 -13.00 10.09 7.56
CA TYR A 155 -13.06 10.68 6.22
C TYR A 155 -14.19 11.71 6.13
N GLN A 156 -15.39 11.35 6.56
CA GLN A 156 -16.57 12.24 6.53
C GLN A 156 -16.39 13.48 7.38
N GLN A 157 -15.82 13.37 8.58
CA GLN A 157 -15.48 14.52 9.44
C GLN A 157 -14.58 15.52 8.71
N LEU A 158 -13.57 15.04 7.99
CA LEU A 158 -12.67 15.94 7.25
C LEU A 158 -13.37 16.61 6.05
N ILE A 159 -14.21 15.89 5.34
CA ILE A 159 -15.00 16.46 4.22
C ILE A 159 -15.98 17.50 4.74
N SER A 160 -16.72 17.22 5.82
CA SER A 160 -17.66 18.17 6.43
C SER A 160 -16.95 19.41 6.97
N ALA A 161 -15.69 19.28 7.40
CA ALA A 161 -14.84 20.41 7.78
C ALA A 161 -14.24 21.18 6.58
N GLY A 162 -14.72 20.94 5.35
CA GLY A 162 -14.29 21.63 4.13
C GLY A 162 -12.89 21.23 3.63
N LYS A 163 -12.32 20.11 4.09
CA LYS A 163 -11.00 19.67 3.62
C LYS A 163 -11.13 18.99 2.25
N PRO A 164 -10.14 19.19 1.34
CA PRO A 164 -10.14 18.54 0.04
C PRO A 164 -10.13 17.01 0.18
N ALA A 165 -10.85 16.29 -0.69
CA ALA A 165 -10.96 14.83 -0.67
C ALA A 165 -9.60 14.12 -0.68
N LYS A 166 -8.63 14.63 -1.45
CA LYS A 166 -7.26 14.09 -1.49
C LYS A 166 -6.56 14.18 -0.13
N LEU A 167 -6.76 15.27 0.61
CA LEU A 167 -6.23 15.42 1.97
C LEU A 167 -6.91 14.44 2.93
N ALA A 168 -8.23 14.29 2.84
CA ALA A 168 -8.99 13.36 3.67
C ALA A 168 -8.54 11.90 3.44
N ILE A 169 -8.33 11.49 2.18
CA ILE A 169 -7.77 10.16 1.86
C ILE A 169 -6.35 10.00 2.42
N THR A 170 -5.50 11.02 2.31
CA THR A 170 -4.15 10.98 2.90
C THR A 170 -4.20 10.76 4.42
N ALA A 171 -5.15 11.40 5.11
CA ALA A 171 -5.36 11.19 6.55
C ALA A 171 -5.83 9.75 6.86
N VAL A 172 -6.67 9.15 6.02
CA VAL A 172 -7.06 7.73 6.13
C VAL A 172 -5.86 6.81 5.90
N MET A 173 -5.02 7.08 4.88
CA MET A 173 -3.77 6.32 4.65
C MET A 173 -2.86 6.36 5.88
N ARG A 174 -2.67 7.54 6.49
CA ARG A 174 -1.91 7.70 7.73
C ARG A 174 -2.50 6.87 8.86
N LYS A 175 -3.81 6.90 9.05
CA LYS A 175 -4.48 6.11 10.09
C LYS A 175 -4.29 4.62 9.84
N LEU A 176 -4.39 4.15 8.59
CA LEU A 176 -4.16 2.74 8.24
C LEU A 176 -2.76 2.26 8.63
N VAL A 177 -1.70 2.99 8.26
CA VAL A 177 -0.33 2.57 8.59
C VAL A 177 -0.07 2.61 10.09
N VAL A 178 -0.60 3.60 10.79
CA VAL A 178 -0.49 3.71 12.26
C VAL A 178 -1.23 2.55 12.94
N THR A 179 -2.43 2.22 12.46
CA THR A 179 -3.21 1.07 12.95
C THR A 179 -2.48 -0.24 12.69
N ALA A 180 -1.95 -0.44 11.49
CA ALA A 180 -1.15 -1.62 11.14
C ALA A 180 0.06 -1.77 12.08
N ASN A 181 0.78 -0.67 12.34
CA ASN A 181 1.90 -0.65 13.29
C ASN A 181 1.46 -1.03 14.71
N ALA A 182 0.38 -0.46 15.20
CA ALA A 182 -0.13 -0.75 16.56
C ALA A 182 -0.57 -2.20 16.72
N LEU A 183 -1.23 -2.79 15.71
CA LEU A 183 -1.68 -4.18 15.74
C LEU A 183 -0.50 -5.16 15.70
N LEU A 184 0.49 -4.91 14.86
CA LEU A 184 1.71 -5.70 14.80
C LEU A 184 2.49 -5.62 16.11
N LYS A 185 2.59 -4.43 16.72
CA LYS A 185 3.24 -4.25 18.02
C LYS A 185 2.53 -5.00 19.14
N ALA A 186 1.21 -5.07 19.11
CA ALA A 186 0.38 -5.76 20.09
C ALA A 186 0.17 -7.25 19.77
N ASP A 187 0.71 -7.75 18.67
CA ASP A 187 0.48 -9.11 18.12
C ASP A 187 -1.01 -9.53 18.11
N ARG A 188 -1.90 -8.64 17.73
CA ARG A 188 -3.35 -8.90 17.72
C ARG A 188 -3.99 -8.63 16.37
N LEU A 189 -5.07 -9.37 16.07
CA LEU A 189 -5.89 -9.14 14.90
C LEU A 189 -6.73 -7.85 15.05
N TRP A 190 -7.13 -7.29 13.92
CA TRP A 190 -8.12 -6.23 13.90
C TRP A 190 -9.49 -6.77 14.35
N VAL A 191 -10.12 -6.05 15.23
CA VAL A 191 -11.52 -6.25 15.62
C VAL A 191 -12.25 -4.95 15.31
N ASN A 192 -13.36 -5.02 14.57
CA ASN A 192 -14.18 -3.82 14.41
C ASN A 192 -14.63 -3.37 15.80
N SER A 193 -14.47 -2.08 16.10
CA SER A 193 -15.18 -1.52 17.24
C SER A 193 -16.67 -1.74 16.99
N LEU A 194 -17.31 -2.51 17.86
CA LEU A 194 -18.77 -2.64 17.87
C LEU A 194 -19.38 -1.24 18.01
N PRO A 195 -20.48 -0.95 17.31
CA PRO A 195 -21.15 0.34 17.42
C PRO A 195 -21.60 0.65 18.84
#